data_2274da244aad1c67eabb095b84783733
#
_entry.id   2274da244aad1c67eabb095b84783733
#
_cell.length_a   1.000
_cell.length_b   1.000
_cell.length_c   1.000
_cell.angle_alpha   90.00
_cell.angle_beta   90.00
_cell.angle_gamma   90.00
#
_symmetry.space_group_name_H-M   'P 1'
#
loop_
_entity.id
_entity.type
_entity.pdbx_description
1 polymer ?
#
loop_
_entity_poly.entity_id
_entity_poly.type
_entity_poly.pdbx_seq_one_letter_code
_entity_poly.pdbx_strand_id
1 'polypeptide(L)'
;SATVTVTVTPEAEFASYASAHAPEGTFIDGAITFTSADGAPDLTVPYMGFYGSWGAPAIFDGLWSDEETRPAHVYRSALMDTETEIPLGGLNPLAEKQDYNSVVTVDPTRLVASRSQAPGAPNTIAPRTGMLRSVPRMNATYTNEAGVSVRSYELTRVRKSLYDLETGYTKPGEFTGEDPVFDGVDEGGKELPDGRYTLTLEAATDGPSSTTQQMRYQFTLDTRTPVISNATVTGEEGARTLSFDVTDASPLAGIELRADADGAWYYRQLLEGDGEIQADGSHRYHVDVPVADLNRAWAEKGNEGAAPVSSHLIAWDWGLNPAQREVTLDGSPVPEPEPAPEPAPNPTLPVGTWVSDAQGWWYSYADGSYPKGVTLAIDGATYRFDSSGYMRTGWVKEAGSWFYHTSSGAQATGWASVGGTWYYLDATTGAMRTGWYYDRGSWYYLRPADGAMATGWVRDGAAWYYLTPGRGTLATGWLFAGGSWYHTDPVSGAMTTGWLVDRGSWYYLHPASGAMASGWAKVGDDWFYFNPVRGTLVTGWMQINGTWYYCSDSGQWQRSVS
;
A
#
# COMPACT_ATOMS: atom_id res chain seq x y z
N SER A 1 -29.15 26.91 48.20
CA SER A 1 -29.09 25.88 47.15
C SER A 1 -29.50 24.55 47.77
N ALA A 2 -30.49 23.89 47.20
CA ALA A 2 -30.86 22.53 47.55
C ALA A 2 -30.42 21.59 46.42
N THR A 3 -29.87 20.43 46.77
CA THR A 3 -29.61 19.36 45.81
C THR A 3 -30.78 18.40 45.82
N VAL A 4 -31.37 18.16 44.66
CA VAL A 4 -32.45 17.17 44.47
C VAL A 4 -31.88 16.02 43.70
N THR A 5 -31.98 14.81 44.25
CA THR A 5 -31.64 13.57 43.56
C THR A 5 -32.92 12.95 43.04
N VAL A 6 -32.99 12.71 41.73
CA VAL A 6 -34.12 12.04 41.09
C VAL A 6 -33.64 10.69 40.60
N THR A 7 -34.34 9.61 40.98
CA THR A 7 -34.09 8.25 40.49
C THR A 7 -35.22 7.88 39.53
N VAL A 8 -34.88 7.54 38.31
CA VAL A 8 -35.82 7.03 37.30
C VAL A 8 -35.75 5.52 37.33
N THR A 9 -36.86 4.87 37.64
CA THR A 9 -36.97 3.41 37.62
C THR A 9 -37.94 3.02 36.52
N PRO A 10 -37.52 2.31 35.49
CA PRO A 10 -38.41 1.84 34.42
C PRO A 10 -39.41 0.84 34.95
N GLU A 11 -40.62 0.87 34.40
CA GLU A 11 -41.67 -0.11 34.70
C GLU A 11 -41.31 -1.50 34.17
N ALA A 12 -41.87 -2.55 34.77
CA ALA A 12 -41.61 -3.94 34.38
C ALA A 12 -41.96 -4.26 32.89
N GLU A 13 -42.98 -3.60 32.38
CA GLU A 13 -43.36 -3.73 30.96
C GLU A 13 -42.31 -3.16 30.02
N PHE A 14 -41.74 -1.98 30.38
CA PHE A 14 -40.63 -1.41 29.61
C PHE A 14 -39.39 -2.27 29.68
N ALA A 15 -39.05 -2.81 30.86
CA ALA A 15 -37.92 -3.72 31.02
C ALA A 15 -38.04 -4.97 30.14
N SER A 16 -39.26 -5.56 30.08
CA SER A 16 -39.55 -6.71 29.24
C SER A 16 -39.47 -6.35 27.75
N TYR A 17 -40.03 -5.21 27.36
CA TYR A 17 -39.96 -4.71 25.99
C TYR A 17 -38.50 -4.45 25.55
N ALA A 18 -37.72 -3.76 26.37
CA ALA A 18 -36.34 -3.46 26.09
C ALA A 18 -35.49 -4.74 25.96
N SER A 19 -35.70 -5.74 26.82
CA SER A 19 -35.00 -7.03 26.73
C SER A 19 -35.31 -7.77 25.42
N ALA A 20 -36.54 -7.64 24.90
CA ALA A 20 -36.96 -8.33 23.69
C ALA A 20 -36.54 -7.59 22.40
N HIS A 21 -36.49 -6.25 22.40
CA HIS A 21 -36.32 -5.43 21.21
C HIS A 21 -35.02 -4.61 21.17
N ALA A 22 -34.36 -4.46 22.32
CA ALA A 22 -33.10 -3.76 22.44
C ALA A 22 -32.21 -4.47 23.49
N PRO A 23 -31.79 -5.73 23.25
CA PRO A 23 -31.08 -6.54 24.24
C PRO A 23 -29.76 -5.92 24.69
N GLU A 24 -29.16 -5.09 23.84
CA GLU A 24 -27.91 -4.37 24.14
C GLU A 24 -28.14 -3.03 24.84
N GLY A 25 -29.39 -2.65 25.07
CA GLY A 25 -29.80 -1.42 25.73
C GLY A 25 -30.40 -0.36 24.79
N THR A 26 -31.08 0.60 25.36
CA THR A 26 -31.74 1.69 24.64
C THR A 26 -31.63 2.99 25.41
N PHE A 27 -31.71 4.12 24.70
CA PHE A 27 -31.84 5.43 25.34
C PHE A 27 -33.26 5.63 25.85
N ILE A 28 -33.34 6.24 27.05
CA ILE A 28 -34.57 6.74 27.61
C ILE A 28 -34.42 8.23 27.82
N ASP A 29 -35.41 8.98 27.44
CA ASP A 29 -35.46 10.42 27.64
C ASP A 29 -36.81 10.83 28.24
N GLY A 30 -36.83 12.03 28.80
CA GLY A 30 -38.03 12.57 29.42
C GLY A 30 -37.78 13.95 29.98
N ALA A 31 -38.76 14.42 30.74
CA ALA A 31 -38.66 15.71 31.42
C ALA A 31 -39.15 15.57 32.86
N ILE A 32 -38.44 16.22 33.78
CA ILE A 32 -38.82 16.37 35.17
C ILE A 32 -39.38 17.78 35.36
N THR A 33 -40.64 17.88 35.74
CA THR A 33 -41.24 19.19 35.99
C THR A 33 -41.33 19.43 37.51
N PHE A 34 -40.74 20.51 37.94
CA PHE A 34 -40.86 21.03 39.33
C PHE A 34 -41.98 22.07 39.34
N THR A 35 -43.11 21.72 39.98
CA THR A 35 -44.23 22.62 40.09
C THR A 35 -44.07 23.49 41.35
N SER A 36 -44.22 24.80 41.19
CA SER A 36 -44.11 25.72 42.27
C SER A 36 -45.39 25.72 43.13
N ALA A 37 -45.21 25.68 44.44
CA ALA A 37 -46.34 25.76 45.39
C ALA A 37 -46.86 27.20 45.60
N ASP A 38 -46.08 28.21 45.18
CA ASP A 38 -46.37 29.64 45.40
C ASP A 38 -46.74 30.38 44.10
N GLY A 39 -47.01 29.67 43.01
CA GLY A 39 -47.48 30.23 41.74
C GLY A 39 -46.37 30.79 40.84
N ALA A 40 -45.09 30.55 41.19
CA ALA A 40 -43.99 30.81 40.25
C ALA A 40 -44.06 29.84 39.04
N PRO A 41 -43.48 30.19 37.87
CA PRO A 41 -43.46 29.30 36.71
C PRO A 41 -42.82 27.95 37.02
N ASP A 42 -43.40 26.88 36.50
CA ASP A 42 -42.84 25.54 36.59
C ASP A 42 -41.47 25.47 35.90
N LEU A 43 -40.54 24.74 36.52
CA LEU A 43 -39.23 24.46 35.94
C LEU A 43 -39.21 23.05 35.34
N THR A 44 -39.00 22.94 34.07
CA THR A 44 -38.86 21.64 33.38
C THR A 44 -37.41 21.38 33.01
N VAL A 45 -36.87 20.26 33.48
CA VAL A 45 -35.48 19.84 33.21
C VAL A 45 -35.55 18.56 32.39
N PRO A 46 -35.09 18.58 31.11
CA PRO A 46 -34.99 17.37 30.34
C PRO A 46 -33.91 16.44 30.89
N TYR A 47 -34.12 15.13 30.79
CA TYR A 47 -33.10 14.14 31.09
C TYR A 47 -32.99 13.14 29.95
N MET A 48 -31.78 12.57 29.80
CA MET A 48 -31.52 11.43 28.95
C MET A 48 -30.68 10.43 29.72
N GLY A 49 -31.02 9.16 29.65
CA GLY A 49 -30.31 8.05 30.25
C GLY A 49 -30.19 6.88 29.29
N PHE A 50 -29.39 5.91 29.67
CA PHE A 50 -29.25 4.66 28.92
C PHE A 50 -29.72 3.50 29.81
N TYR A 51 -30.69 2.74 29.34
CA TYR A 51 -31.16 1.53 29.98
C TYR A 51 -30.47 0.31 29.38
N GLY A 52 -29.64 -0.38 30.18
CA GLY A 52 -28.80 -1.50 29.76
C GLY A 52 -27.34 -1.30 30.17
N SER A 53 -26.47 -2.15 29.65
CA SER A 53 -25.02 -2.03 29.84
C SER A 53 -24.43 -1.14 28.74
N TRP A 54 -23.92 0.04 29.09
CA TRP A 54 -23.32 0.95 28.12
C TRP A 54 -22.14 0.35 27.35
N GLY A 55 -21.43 -0.63 27.91
CA GLY A 55 -20.32 -1.34 27.31
C GLY A 55 -20.70 -2.54 26.44
N ALA A 56 -21.98 -3.01 26.49
CA ALA A 56 -22.41 -4.21 25.78
C ALA A 56 -22.51 -4.05 24.24
N PRO A 57 -23.04 -2.92 23.68
CA PRO A 57 -23.12 -2.78 22.24
C PRO A 57 -21.77 -2.83 21.57
N ALA A 58 -21.70 -3.47 20.39
CA ALA A 58 -20.49 -3.66 19.63
C ALA A 58 -19.78 -2.34 19.29
N ILE A 59 -18.46 -2.32 19.44
CA ILE A 59 -17.59 -1.21 19.03
C ILE A 59 -17.22 -1.37 17.55
N PHE A 60 -16.94 -2.61 17.14
CA PHE A 60 -16.49 -2.97 15.79
C PHE A 60 -17.61 -3.60 14.97
N ASP A 61 -17.63 -3.36 13.66
CA ASP A 61 -18.63 -3.94 12.72
C ASP A 61 -18.31 -5.39 12.30
N GLY A 62 -17.12 -5.87 12.56
CA GLY A 62 -16.68 -7.20 12.15
C GLY A 62 -15.94 -7.21 10.82
N LEU A 63 -15.44 -8.40 10.45
CA LEU A 63 -14.57 -8.57 9.29
C LEU A 63 -15.37 -8.70 7.99
N TRP A 64 -14.81 -8.23 6.89
CA TRP A 64 -15.39 -8.44 5.56
C TRP A 64 -15.43 -9.91 5.16
N SER A 65 -14.41 -10.68 5.56
CA SER A 65 -14.36 -12.13 5.35
C SER A 65 -15.40 -12.92 6.16
N ASP A 66 -16.11 -12.29 7.07
CA ASP A 66 -17.10 -12.92 7.95
C ASP A 66 -18.42 -12.13 7.93
N GLU A 67 -19.02 -12.03 6.76
CA GLU A 67 -20.24 -11.22 6.54
C GLU A 67 -21.45 -11.69 7.35
N GLU A 68 -21.56 -12.99 7.66
CA GLU A 68 -22.71 -13.55 8.38
C GLU A 68 -22.74 -13.12 9.84
N THR A 69 -21.58 -12.85 10.45
CA THR A 69 -21.47 -12.51 11.87
C THR A 69 -21.31 -11.02 12.15
N ARG A 70 -21.22 -10.17 11.11
CA ARG A 70 -21.09 -8.72 11.30
C ARG A 70 -22.34 -8.11 11.94
N PRO A 71 -22.20 -7.33 13.02
CA PRO A 71 -23.37 -6.86 13.78
C PRO A 71 -24.25 -5.85 13.03
N ALA A 72 -23.70 -5.03 12.14
CA ALA A 72 -24.45 -3.93 11.52
C ALA A 72 -24.23 -3.76 10.02
N HIS A 73 -23.24 -4.39 9.42
CA HIS A 73 -22.87 -4.27 8.00
C HIS A 73 -22.66 -2.81 7.52
N VAL A 74 -22.18 -1.93 8.42
CA VAL A 74 -21.99 -0.51 8.12
C VAL A 74 -20.76 -0.29 7.27
N TYR A 75 -19.71 -1.06 7.53
CA TYR A 75 -18.42 -0.94 6.85
C TYR A 75 -17.74 -2.30 6.72
N ARG A 76 -17.05 -2.52 5.61
CA ARG A 76 -16.33 -3.75 5.34
C ARG A 76 -14.92 -3.68 5.93
N SER A 77 -14.75 -4.20 7.14
CA SER A 77 -13.45 -4.21 7.84
C SER A 77 -12.50 -5.23 7.21
N ALA A 78 -11.32 -4.80 6.78
CA ALA A 78 -10.30 -5.65 6.18
C ALA A 78 -8.89 -5.10 6.47
N LEU A 79 -7.87 -5.94 6.29
CA LEU A 79 -6.51 -5.48 6.07
C LEU A 79 -6.39 -5.02 4.62
N MET A 80 -5.88 -3.82 4.43
CA MET A 80 -5.72 -3.21 3.12
C MET A 80 -4.24 -3.10 2.80
N ASP A 81 -3.88 -3.40 1.57
CA ASP A 81 -2.64 -2.87 1.02
C ASP A 81 -2.73 -1.34 0.96
N THR A 82 -1.76 -0.65 1.52
CA THR A 82 -1.82 0.82 1.66
C THR A 82 -1.52 1.56 0.36
N GLU A 83 -0.95 0.88 -0.62
CA GLU A 83 -0.63 1.45 -1.93
C GLU A 83 -1.80 1.33 -2.91
N THR A 84 -2.33 0.13 -3.08
CA THR A 84 -3.41 -0.15 -4.03
C THR A 84 -4.80 0.13 -3.46
N GLU A 85 -4.92 0.27 -2.14
CA GLU A 85 -6.18 0.33 -1.39
C GLU A 85 -7.09 -0.90 -1.61
N ILE A 86 -6.52 -2.03 -2.03
CA ILE A 86 -7.24 -3.29 -2.22
C ILE A 86 -7.14 -4.13 -0.94
N PRO A 87 -8.24 -4.75 -0.48
CA PRO A 87 -8.17 -5.64 0.68
C PRO A 87 -7.36 -6.90 0.36
N LEU A 88 -6.49 -7.31 1.26
CA LEU A 88 -5.80 -8.59 1.17
C LEU A 88 -6.83 -9.71 0.99
N GLY A 89 -6.55 -10.65 0.10
CA GLY A 89 -7.47 -11.75 -0.22
C GLY A 89 -8.74 -11.34 -0.97
N GLY A 90 -8.87 -10.07 -1.38
CA GLY A 90 -10.05 -9.57 -2.08
C GLY A 90 -10.07 -9.86 -3.57
N LEU A 91 -9.00 -9.51 -4.26
CA LEU A 91 -8.86 -9.72 -5.70
C LEU A 91 -7.53 -10.39 -6.01
N ASN A 92 -7.47 -11.08 -7.14
CA ASN A 92 -6.20 -11.61 -7.60
C ASN A 92 -5.33 -10.46 -8.14
N PRO A 93 -4.14 -10.21 -7.58
CA PRO A 93 -3.31 -9.06 -7.93
C PRO A 93 -2.74 -9.13 -9.37
N LEU A 94 -2.87 -10.26 -10.06
CA LEU A 94 -2.49 -10.42 -11.46
C LEU A 94 -3.62 -10.14 -12.46
N ALA A 95 -4.84 -9.87 -12.02
CA ALA A 95 -5.95 -9.55 -12.93
C ALA A 95 -5.75 -8.17 -13.60
N GLU A 96 -6.16 -8.03 -14.87
CA GLU A 96 -5.91 -6.81 -15.68
C GLU A 96 -6.65 -5.56 -15.19
N LYS A 97 -7.81 -5.74 -14.55
CA LYS A 97 -8.65 -4.62 -14.09
C LYS A 97 -9.13 -4.92 -12.70
N GLN A 98 -8.56 -4.25 -11.74
CA GLN A 98 -8.94 -4.38 -10.34
C GLN A 98 -9.12 -3.01 -9.72
N ASP A 99 -10.22 -2.86 -8.98
CA ASP A 99 -10.44 -1.73 -8.10
C ASP A 99 -11.17 -2.22 -6.83
N TYR A 100 -11.14 -1.41 -5.79
CA TYR A 100 -11.82 -1.69 -4.53
C TYR A 100 -13.31 -2.05 -4.72
N ASN A 101 -14.00 -1.41 -5.68
CA ASN A 101 -15.43 -1.61 -5.88
C ASN A 101 -15.75 -2.96 -6.55
N SER A 102 -14.75 -3.59 -7.17
CA SER A 102 -14.88 -4.92 -7.79
C SER A 102 -14.77 -6.05 -6.76
N VAL A 103 -14.31 -5.76 -5.52
CA VAL A 103 -14.20 -6.77 -4.47
C VAL A 103 -15.59 -7.07 -3.91
N VAL A 104 -16.01 -8.31 -4.07
CA VAL A 104 -17.30 -8.82 -3.53
C VAL A 104 -17.06 -9.50 -2.18
N THR A 105 -16.02 -10.33 -2.10
CA THR A 105 -15.66 -11.11 -0.91
C THR A 105 -14.16 -11.02 -0.64
N VAL A 106 -13.76 -11.24 0.60
CA VAL A 106 -12.37 -11.40 1.03
C VAL A 106 -12.15 -12.83 1.46
N ASP A 107 -11.19 -13.50 0.82
CA ASP A 107 -10.80 -14.87 1.16
C ASP A 107 -9.80 -14.85 2.33
N PRO A 108 -10.16 -15.36 3.52
CA PRO A 108 -9.30 -15.33 4.68
C PRO A 108 -8.04 -16.21 4.55
N THR A 109 -8.00 -17.13 3.59
CA THR A 109 -6.82 -17.99 3.34
C THR A 109 -5.74 -17.27 2.53
N ARG A 110 -6.06 -16.12 1.91
CA ARG A 110 -5.21 -15.34 1.00
C ARG A 110 -4.80 -13.99 1.56
N LEU A 111 -4.83 -13.83 2.88
CA LEU A 111 -4.36 -12.63 3.56
C LEU A 111 -2.84 -12.71 3.69
N VAL A 112 -2.13 -12.33 2.64
CA VAL A 112 -0.66 -12.40 2.57
C VAL A 112 -0.07 -11.01 2.46
N ALA A 113 0.86 -10.68 3.37
CA ALA A 113 1.76 -9.54 3.26
C ALA A 113 3.14 -10.00 2.78
N SER A 114 3.91 -9.11 2.18
CA SER A 114 5.18 -9.45 1.56
C SER A 114 6.25 -8.37 1.78
N ARG A 115 7.45 -8.60 1.29
CA ARG A 115 8.51 -7.61 1.04
C ARG A 115 9.00 -7.69 -0.41
N SER A 116 8.15 -8.16 -1.31
CA SER A 116 8.44 -8.30 -2.73
C SER A 116 8.73 -6.94 -3.38
N GLN A 117 9.61 -6.91 -4.38
CA GLN A 117 9.86 -5.73 -5.20
C GLN A 117 8.88 -5.62 -6.38
N ALA A 118 7.95 -6.55 -6.52
CA ALA A 118 6.97 -6.53 -7.60
C ALA A 118 5.97 -5.38 -7.44
N PRO A 119 5.53 -4.74 -8.55
CA PRO A 119 4.50 -3.73 -8.52
C PRO A 119 3.20 -4.26 -7.93
N GLY A 120 2.60 -3.51 -6.99
CA GLY A 120 1.36 -3.88 -6.32
C GLY A 120 1.50 -4.97 -5.27
N ALA A 121 2.74 -5.37 -4.92
CA ALA A 121 2.96 -6.30 -3.82
C ALA A 121 2.53 -5.68 -2.49
N PRO A 122 1.82 -6.42 -1.62
CA PRO A 122 1.29 -5.91 -0.36
C PRO A 122 2.40 -5.77 0.70
N ASN A 123 3.33 -4.83 0.46
CA ASN A 123 4.51 -4.59 1.29
C ASN A 123 4.19 -3.79 2.56
N THR A 124 3.13 -3.00 2.50
CA THR A 124 2.65 -2.21 3.62
C THR A 124 1.15 -2.40 3.74
N ILE A 125 0.73 -2.93 4.86
CA ILE A 125 -0.69 -3.19 5.12
C ILE A 125 -1.16 -2.44 6.36
N ALA A 126 -2.42 -2.01 6.34
CA ALA A 126 -3.07 -1.36 7.46
C ALA A 126 -4.53 -1.80 7.60
N PRO A 127 -5.10 -1.79 8.81
CA PRO A 127 -6.51 -2.09 8.99
C PRO A 127 -7.39 -0.94 8.51
N ARG A 128 -8.39 -1.25 7.74
CA ARG A 128 -9.53 -0.37 7.48
C ARG A 128 -10.72 -0.95 8.23
N THR A 129 -11.09 -0.32 9.34
CA THR A 129 -12.00 -0.90 10.33
C THR A 129 -13.32 -0.15 10.41
N GLY A 130 -14.42 -0.88 10.35
CA GLY A 130 -15.75 -0.38 10.63
C GLY A 130 -15.92 -0.15 12.13
N MET A 131 -16.15 1.11 12.52
CA MET A 131 -16.39 1.50 13.89
C MET A 131 -17.87 1.83 14.09
N LEU A 132 -18.57 1.07 14.92
CA LEU A 132 -19.98 1.33 15.25
C LEU A 132 -20.12 2.39 16.35
N ARG A 133 -19.08 2.56 17.16
CA ARG A 133 -19.04 3.51 18.26
C ARG A 133 -17.71 4.26 18.29
N SER A 134 -17.77 5.53 18.69
CA SER A 134 -16.56 6.30 18.99
C SER A 134 -15.96 5.85 20.31
N VAL A 135 -14.64 5.81 20.38
CA VAL A 135 -13.89 5.45 21.59
C VAL A 135 -12.77 6.46 21.85
N PRO A 136 -12.41 6.72 23.12
CA PRO A 136 -11.35 7.68 23.44
C PRO A 136 -9.98 7.19 22.98
N ARG A 137 -9.76 5.85 23.09
CA ARG A 137 -8.50 5.17 22.74
C ARG A 137 -8.78 3.81 22.11
N MET A 138 -7.88 3.41 21.21
CA MET A 138 -7.80 2.09 20.65
C MET A 138 -6.32 1.69 20.54
N ASN A 139 -5.97 0.52 21.02
CA ASN A 139 -4.64 -0.05 20.83
C ASN A 139 -4.66 -1.00 19.65
N ALA A 140 -3.66 -0.88 18.78
CA ALA A 140 -3.43 -1.78 17.68
C ALA A 140 -2.09 -2.49 17.89
N THR A 141 -2.12 -3.82 18.06
CA THR A 141 -0.92 -4.60 18.38
C THR A 141 -0.75 -5.74 17.38
N TYR A 142 0.39 -5.76 16.72
CA TYR A 142 0.82 -6.88 15.89
C TYR A 142 1.59 -7.89 16.74
N THR A 143 1.19 -9.15 16.67
CA THR A 143 1.86 -10.26 17.36
C THR A 143 2.24 -11.35 16.37
N ASN A 144 3.34 -12.04 16.63
CA ASN A 144 3.69 -13.25 15.90
C ASN A 144 2.87 -14.47 16.40
N GLU A 145 3.07 -15.64 15.80
CA GLU A 145 2.35 -16.87 16.14
C GLU A 145 2.54 -17.31 17.60
N ALA A 146 3.67 -16.97 18.22
CA ALA A 146 3.93 -17.21 19.64
C ALA A 146 3.24 -16.19 20.57
N GLY A 147 2.49 -15.21 20.03
CA GLY A 147 1.82 -14.16 20.78
C GLY A 147 2.76 -13.05 21.28
N VAL A 148 3.99 -12.99 20.77
CA VAL A 148 4.94 -11.93 21.13
C VAL A 148 4.63 -10.69 20.30
N SER A 149 4.48 -9.53 20.96
CA SER A 149 4.28 -8.25 20.28
C SER A 149 5.53 -7.88 19.47
N VAL A 150 5.31 -7.55 18.21
CA VAL A 150 6.35 -7.09 17.28
C VAL A 150 6.21 -5.61 16.95
N ARG A 151 5.00 -5.07 17.06
CA ARG A 151 4.70 -3.65 16.84
C ARG A 151 3.41 -3.23 17.54
N SER A 152 3.35 -2.01 18.06
CA SER A 152 2.19 -1.48 18.77
C SER A 152 1.94 -0.01 18.45
N TYR A 153 0.66 0.38 18.41
CA TYR A 153 0.20 1.75 18.16
C TYR A 153 -0.90 2.11 19.14
N GLU A 154 -0.88 3.33 19.63
CA GLU A 154 -1.99 3.92 20.39
C GLU A 154 -2.72 4.96 19.53
N LEU A 155 -3.99 4.71 19.26
CA LEU A 155 -4.87 5.60 18.51
C LEU A 155 -5.81 6.30 19.49
N THR A 156 -5.97 7.60 19.36
CA THR A 156 -6.82 8.41 20.25
C THR A 156 -7.93 9.09 19.46
N ARG A 157 -9.02 9.46 20.16
CA ARG A 157 -10.18 10.12 19.56
C ARG A 157 -10.74 9.35 18.36
N VAL A 158 -10.82 8.05 18.48
CA VAL A 158 -11.31 7.19 17.39
C VAL A 158 -12.81 7.39 17.23
N ARG A 159 -13.22 7.90 16.08
CA ARG A 159 -14.62 8.18 15.75
C ARG A 159 -15.28 6.97 15.10
N LYS A 160 -16.60 6.86 15.29
CA LYS A 160 -17.39 5.86 14.57
C LYS A 160 -17.37 6.14 13.07
N SER A 161 -17.52 5.09 12.28
CA SER A 161 -17.72 5.18 10.83
C SER A 161 -19.02 5.92 10.52
N LEU A 162 -19.00 6.77 9.51
CA LEU A 162 -20.13 7.62 9.13
C LEU A 162 -20.54 7.33 7.69
N TYR A 163 -21.84 7.14 7.48
CA TYR A 163 -22.39 7.13 6.14
C TYR A 163 -22.48 8.57 5.63
N ASP A 164 -21.80 8.84 4.54
CA ASP A 164 -21.84 10.14 3.87
C ASP A 164 -23.00 10.16 2.88
N LEU A 165 -24.03 10.91 3.20
CA LEU A 165 -25.24 11.03 2.37
C LEU A 165 -24.98 11.66 1.00
N GLU A 166 -23.92 12.46 0.88
CA GLU A 166 -23.59 13.14 -0.38
C GLU A 166 -22.86 12.22 -1.35
N THR A 167 -21.95 11.38 -0.84
CA THR A 167 -21.18 10.44 -1.66
C THR A 167 -21.83 9.06 -1.78
N GLY A 168 -22.77 8.74 -0.90
CA GLY A 168 -23.38 7.41 -0.83
C GLY A 168 -22.44 6.33 -0.26
N TYR A 169 -21.30 6.70 0.32
CA TYR A 169 -20.34 5.77 0.88
C TYR A 169 -20.19 5.92 2.39
N THR A 170 -19.86 4.82 3.05
CA THR A 170 -19.47 4.84 4.46
C THR A 170 -17.98 5.17 4.54
N LYS A 171 -17.63 6.19 5.33
CA LYS A 171 -16.24 6.54 5.63
C LYS A 171 -15.77 5.78 6.87
N PRO A 172 -14.51 5.29 6.91
CA PRO A 172 -13.92 4.76 8.13
C PRO A 172 -13.90 5.81 9.23
N GLY A 173 -13.80 5.38 10.47
CA GLY A 173 -13.65 6.29 11.60
C GLY A 173 -12.32 7.02 11.56
N GLU A 174 -12.35 8.32 11.77
CA GLU A 174 -11.13 9.13 11.92
C GLU A 174 -10.51 8.93 13.30
N PHE A 175 -9.20 9.02 13.40
CA PHE A 175 -8.46 8.96 14.67
C PHE A 175 -7.28 9.94 14.68
N THR A 176 -6.69 10.11 15.84
CA THR A 176 -5.43 10.86 16.04
C THR A 176 -4.36 9.87 16.50
N GLY A 177 -3.20 9.89 15.86
CA GLY A 177 -2.09 8.96 16.07
C GLY A 177 -1.41 8.59 14.76
N GLU A 178 -0.43 7.71 14.83
CA GLU A 178 0.18 7.12 13.64
C GLU A 178 -0.71 6.01 13.11
N ASP A 179 -0.78 5.89 11.78
CA ASP A 179 -1.47 4.77 11.14
C ASP A 179 -0.86 3.44 11.58
N PRO A 180 -1.66 2.46 11.99
CA PRO A 180 -1.16 1.17 12.44
C PRO A 180 -0.73 0.31 11.23
N VAL A 181 0.37 0.69 10.61
CA VAL A 181 0.94 0.05 9.42
C VAL A 181 1.86 -1.09 9.82
N PHE A 182 1.76 -2.21 9.09
CA PHE A 182 2.71 -3.31 9.13
C PHE A 182 3.48 -3.36 7.81
N ASP A 183 4.80 -3.36 7.89
CA ASP A 183 5.74 -3.33 6.76
C ASP A 183 6.77 -4.48 6.82
N GLY A 184 6.49 -5.51 7.61
CA GLY A 184 7.35 -6.67 7.74
C GLY A 184 8.60 -6.46 8.61
N VAL A 185 8.69 -5.34 9.36
CA VAL A 185 9.76 -5.11 10.34
C VAL A 185 9.20 -4.86 11.74
N ASP A 186 10.01 -5.12 12.77
CA ASP A 186 9.67 -4.83 14.17
C ASP A 186 9.85 -3.33 14.50
N GLU A 187 9.54 -2.92 15.74
CA GLU A 187 9.73 -1.54 16.23
C GLU A 187 11.17 -1.04 16.11
N GLY A 188 12.15 -1.94 16.10
CA GLY A 188 13.57 -1.64 15.93
C GLY A 188 14.02 -1.55 14.46
N GLY A 189 13.12 -1.78 13.50
CA GLY A 189 13.44 -1.81 12.08
C GLY A 189 14.11 -3.12 11.62
N LYS A 190 14.10 -4.17 12.44
CA LYS A 190 14.62 -5.48 12.08
C LYS A 190 13.55 -6.27 11.33
N GLU A 191 13.94 -6.92 10.24
CA GLU A 191 13.08 -7.80 9.47
C GLU A 191 12.47 -8.93 10.31
N LEU A 192 11.16 -9.09 10.16
CA LEU A 192 10.40 -10.16 10.80
C LEU A 192 10.51 -11.45 9.98
N PRO A 193 10.54 -12.62 10.60
CA PRO A 193 10.53 -13.90 9.90
C PRO A 193 9.17 -14.13 9.22
N ASP A 194 9.18 -14.91 8.13
CA ASP A 194 7.95 -15.43 7.53
C ASP A 194 7.15 -16.25 8.54
N GLY A 195 5.82 -16.17 8.41
CA GLY A 195 4.91 -16.88 9.30
C GLY A 195 3.61 -16.14 9.55
N ARG A 196 2.82 -16.65 10.46
CA ARG A 196 1.52 -16.06 10.81
C ARG A 196 1.67 -14.92 11.80
N TYR A 197 0.92 -13.86 11.54
CA TYR A 197 0.81 -12.67 12.38
C TYR A 197 -0.65 -12.37 12.67
N THR A 198 -0.89 -11.72 13.79
CA THR A 198 -2.22 -11.25 14.18
C THR A 198 -2.15 -9.78 14.55
N LEU A 199 -2.94 -8.96 13.90
CA LEU A 199 -3.28 -7.63 14.40
C LEU A 199 -4.48 -7.74 15.32
N THR A 200 -4.34 -7.28 16.55
CA THR A 200 -5.43 -7.13 17.51
C THR A 200 -5.70 -5.65 17.73
N LEU A 201 -6.94 -5.23 17.45
CA LEU A 201 -7.46 -3.93 17.85
C LEU A 201 -8.22 -4.10 19.15
N GLU A 202 -7.89 -3.29 20.16
CA GLU A 202 -8.54 -3.30 21.46
C GLU A 202 -9.09 -1.92 21.78
N ALA A 203 -10.37 -1.85 22.11
CA ALA A 203 -11.02 -0.60 22.45
C ALA A 203 -12.09 -0.79 23.53
N ALA A 204 -12.34 0.28 24.28
CA ALA A 204 -13.43 0.36 25.25
C ALA A 204 -14.12 1.73 25.12
N THR A 205 -15.44 1.76 25.35
CA THR A 205 -16.18 3.01 25.42
C THR A 205 -15.97 3.68 26.77
N ASP A 206 -16.26 4.98 26.85
CA ASP A 206 -16.33 5.68 28.15
C ASP A 206 -17.52 5.18 28.97
N GLY A 207 -17.33 5.09 30.27
CA GLY A 207 -18.42 4.84 31.21
C GLY A 207 -18.15 3.72 32.23
N PRO A 208 -18.94 3.67 33.30
CA PRO A 208 -18.67 2.82 34.46
C PRO A 208 -18.88 1.31 34.21
N SER A 209 -19.53 0.92 33.13
CA SER A 209 -19.70 -0.48 32.71
C SER A 209 -19.01 -0.81 31.39
N SER A 210 -18.00 -0.03 31.04
CA SER A 210 -17.22 -0.26 29.84
C SER A 210 -16.41 -1.56 29.94
N THR A 211 -16.51 -2.36 28.89
CA THR A 211 -15.71 -3.58 28.71
C THR A 211 -14.83 -3.41 27.47
N THR A 212 -13.62 -3.97 27.55
CA THR A 212 -12.72 -4.00 26.38
C THR A 212 -13.26 -4.99 25.37
N GLN A 213 -13.40 -4.55 24.13
CA GLN A 213 -13.74 -5.38 22.97
C GLN A 213 -12.56 -5.48 22.05
N GLN A 214 -12.44 -6.59 21.33
CA GLN A 214 -11.34 -6.86 20.43
C GLN A 214 -11.86 -7.18 19.03
N MET A 215 -11.08 -6.76 18.01
CA MET A 215 -11.16 -7.24 16.65
C MET A 215 -9.78 -7.76 16.24
N ARG A 216 -9.75 -8.89 15.54
CA ARG A 216 -8.51 -9.55 15.16
C ARG A 216 -8.47 -9.80 13.66
N TYR A 217 -7.32 -9.49 13.07
CA TYR A 217 -6.98 -9.80 11.68
C TYR A 217 -5.80 -10.77 11.70
N GLN A 218 -5.97 -11.94 11.11
CA GLN A 218 -4.88 -12.91 10.94
C GLN A 218 -4.40 -12.84 9.49
N PHE A 219 -3.09 -12.84 9.28
CA PHE A 219 -2.46 -12.81 7.97
C PHE A 219 -1.12 -13.54 8.01
N THR A 220 -0.57 -13.82 6.83
CA THR A 220 0.75 -14.44 6.69
C THR A 220 1.72 -13.39 6.12
N LEU A 221 2.91 -13.26 6.71
CA LEU A 221 4.05 -12.62 6.06
C LEU A 221 4.77 -13.72 5.28
N ASP A 222 4.83 -13.59 3.95
CA ASP A 222 5.56 -14.50 3.07
C ASP A 222 6.47 -13.69 2.13
N THR A 223 7.76 -13.93 2.25
CA THR A 223 8.80 -13.25 1.45
C THR A 223 9.54 -14.23 0.56
N ARG A 224 9.15 -15.50 0.59
CA ARG A 224 9.76 -16.56 -0.23
C ARG A 224 9.19 -16.55 -1.63
N THR A 225 10.00 -16.95 -2.58
CA THR A 225 9.55 -17.13 -3.95
C THR A 225 9.01 -18.55 -4.16
N PRO A 226 7.95 -18.73 -4.97
CA PRO A 226 7.52 -20.06 -5.40
C PRO A 226 8.63 -20.88 -6.04
N VAL A 227 8.49 -22.19 -6.06
CA VAL A 227 9.44 -23.09 -6.72
C VAL A 227 8.79 -23.73 -7.94
N ILE A 228 9.29 -23.39 -9.15
CA ILE A 228 8.87 -24.01 -10.40
C ILE A 228 9.71 -25.27 -10.65
N SER A 229 9.07 -26.42 -10.77
CA SER A 229 9.71 -27.72 -10.99
C SER A 229 9.06 -28.49 -12.14
N ASN A 230 9.70 -29.56 -12.60
CA ASN A 230 9.19 -30.49 -13.60
C ASN A 230 8.69 -29.82 -14.92
N ALA A 231 9.22 -28.64 -15.28
CA ALA A 231 8.83 -27.97 -16.50
C ALA A 231 9.30 -28.75 -17.73
N THR A 232 8.34 -29.24 -18.51
CA THR A 232 8.57 -30.05 -19.72
C THR A 232 7.56 -29.70 -20.79
N VAL A 233 7.96 -29.81 -22.07
CA VAL A 233 7.05 -29.72 -23.20
C VAL A 233 6.95 -31.10 -23.85
N THR A 234 5.75 -31.63 -23.93
CA THR A 234 5.45 -32.94 -24.48
C THR A 234 4.44 -32.85 -25.63
N GLY A 235 4.36 -33.87 -26.47
CA GLY A 235 3.45 -33.94 -27.60
C GLY A 235 4.12 -33.68 -28.98
N GLU A 236 3.39 -33.97 -30.05
CA GLU A 236 3.82 -33.73 -31.42
C GLU A 236 3.62 -32.27 -31.85
N GLU A 237 4.27 -31.83 -32.90
CA GLU A 237 4.09 -30.50 -33.47
C GLU A 237 2.61 -30.20 -33.73
N GLY A 238 2.10 -29.08 -33.20
CA GLY A 238 0.69 -28.68 -33.28
C GLY A 238 -0.19 -29.17 -32.11
N ALA A 239 0.29 -30.14 -31.28
CA ALA A 239 -0.40 -30.64 -30.09
C ALA A 239 0.49 -30.64 -28.83
N ARG A 240 1.51 -29.80 -28.80
CA ARG A 240 2.43 -29.68 -27.65
C ARG A 240 1.76 -29.04 -26.46
N THR A 241 2.12 -29.52 -25.27
CA THR A 241 1.68 -28.98 -23.99
C THR A 241 2.90 -28.70 -23.10
N LEU A 242 2.98 -27.51 -22.56
CA LEU A 242 3.90 -27.14 -21.49
C LEU A 242 3.28 -27.57 -20.17
N SER A 243 3.93 -28.50 -19.45
CA SER A 243 3.51 -29.01 -18.16
C SER A 243 4.56 -28.67 -17.10
N PHE A 244 4.14 -28.24 -15.93
CA PHE A 244 5.04 -27.93 -14.80
C PHE A 244 4.30 -27.98 -13.48
N ASP A 245 5.09 -28.09 -12.40
CA ASP A 245 4.60 -27.95 -11.03
C ASP A 245 5.11 -26.64 -10.44
N VAL A 246 4.27 -26.00 -9.61
CA VAL A 246 4.67 -24.87 -8.78
C VAL A 246 4.32 -25.18 -7.33
N THR A 247 5.26 -24.99 -6.43
CA THR A 247 5.05 -25.22 -4.99
C THR A 247 5.44 -23.97 -4.22
N ASP A 248 4.62 -23.60 -3.23
CA ASP A 248 4.89 -22.48 -2.36
C ASP A 248 4.30 -22.70 -0.95
N ALA A 249 4.75 -21.91 0.02
CA ALA A 249 4.23 -21.90 1.37
C ALA A 249 2.86 -21.21 1.49
N SER A 250 2.54 -20.31 0.57
CA SER A 250 1.27 -19.63 0.45
C SER A 250 0.56 -20.00 -0.86
N PRO A 251 -0.77 -19.80 -0.98
CA PRO A 251 -1.47 -20.01 -2.24
C PRO A 251 -0.90 -19.15 -3.37
N LEU A 252 -0.94 -19.68 -4.60
CA LEU A 252 -0.49 -18.97 -5.79
C LEU A 252 -1.56 -18.05 -6.35
N ALA A 253 -1.16 -16.87 -6.85
CA ALA A 253 -2.01 -15.95 -7.56
C ALA A 253 -2.15 -16.31 -9.04
N GLY A 254 -1.06 -16.79 -9.69
CA GLY A 254 -1.11 -17.19 -11.09
C GLY A 254 0.26 -17.38 -11.71
N ILE A 255 0.22 -17.59 -13.03
CA ILE A 255 1.42 -17.72 -13.86
C ILE A 255 1.38 -16.75 -15.04
N GLU A 256 2.57 -16.38 -15.52
CA GLU A 256 2.77 -15.59 -16.73
C GLU A 256 3.84 -16.21 -17.62
N LEU A 257 3.72 -15.98 -18.94
CA LEU A 257 4.83 -16.18 -19.88
C LEU A 257 5.19 -14.85 -20.56
N ARG A 258 6.50 -14.62 -20.67
CA ARG A 258 7.12 -13.45 -21.29
C ARG A 258 8.12 -13.90 -22.34
N ALA A 259 8.29 -13.08 -23.38
CA ALA A 259 9.32 -13.33 -24.39
C ALA A 259 10.74 -13.12 -23.82
N ASP A 260 10.90 -12.08 -23.00
CA ASP A 260 12.13 -11.71 -22.32
C ASP A 260 11.90 -11.67 -20.82
N ALA A 261 12.95 -11.87 -20.03
CA ALA A 261 12.88 -11.91 -18.56
C ALA A 261 12.18 -10.67 -17.94
N ASP A 262 12.49 -9.48 -18.46
CA ASP A 262 11.96 -8.20 -18.00
C ASP A 262 10.87 -7.62 -18.93
N GLY A 263 10.46 -8.38 -19.95
CA GLY A 263 9.48 -7.98 -20.95
C GLY A 263 8.04 -8.02 -20.44
N ALA A 264 7.13 -7.45 -21.25
CA ALA A 264 5.70 -7.57 -20.97
C ALA A 264 5.23 -9.03 -21.14
N TRP A 265 4.26 -9.43 -20.34
CA TRP A 265 3.66 -10.76 -20.49
C TRP A 265 2.80 -10.83 -21.76
N TYR A 266 2.84 -11.97 -22.41
CA TYR A 266 1.96 -12.30 -23.54
C TYR A 266 0.89 -13.33 -23.18
N TYR A 267 1.13 -14.17 -22.16
CA TYR A 267 0.17 -15.11 -21.62
C TYR A 267 0.10 -14.96 -20.10
N ARG A 268 -1.11 -15.05 -19.55
CA ARG A 268 -1.35 -15.02 -18.12
C ARG A 268 -2.50 -15.96 -17.79
N GLN A 269 -2.33 -16.73 -16.72
CA GLN A 269 -3.35 -17.60 -16.18
C GLN A 269 -3.45 -17.37 -14.67
N LEU A 270 -4.63 -16.96 -14.20
CA LEU A 270 -4.93 -16.87 -12.78
C LEU A 270 -5.16 -18.28 -12.23
N LEU A 271 -4.69 -18.54 -11.02
CA LEU A 271 -4.91 -19.80 -10.32
C LEU A 271 -5.98 -19.61 -9.25
N GLU A 272 -6.94 -20.51 -9.24
CA GLU A 272 -8.03 -20.52 -8.26
C GLU A 272 -7.80 -21.65 -7.25
N GLY A 273 -8.31 -21.44 -6.00
CA GLY A 273 -8.20 -22.42 -4.93
C GLY A 273 -6.80 -22.52 -4.32
N ASP A 274 -6.63 -23.49 -3.45
CA ASP A 274 -5.41 -23.65 -2.65
C ASP A 274 -4.42 -24.66 -3.24
N GLY A 275 -4.72 -25.23 -4.41
CA GLY A 275 -3.94 -26.33 -4.97
C GLY A 275 -4.01 -27.58 -4.09
N GLU A 276 -3.02 -28.48 -4.22
CA GLU A 276 -2.85 -29.65 -3.38
C GLU A 276 -2.00 -29.28 -2.15
N ILE A 277 -2.62 -29.30 -0.96
CA ILE A 277 -1.89 -29.02 0.29
C ILE A 277 -1.01 -30.22 0.65
N GLN A 278 0.29 -29.99 0.75
CA GLN A 278 1.29 -31.00 1.06
C GLN A 278 1.38 -31.26 2.58
N ALA A 279 2.06 -32.32 2.96
CA ALA A 279 2.21 -32.72 4.38
C ALA A 279 2.96 -31.67 5.24
N ASP A 280 3.76 -30.81 4.63
CA ASP A 280 4.47 -29.70 5.28
C ASP A 280 3.66 -28.39 5.28
N GLY A 281 2.43 -28.43 4.77
CA GLY A 281 1.54 -27.27 4.68
C GLY A 281 1.75 -26.40 3.44
N SER A 282 2.70 -26.73 2.56
CA SER A 282 2.88 -26.01 1.29
C SER A 282 1.77 -26.34 0.28
N HIS A 283 1.57 -25.43 -0.67
CA HIS A 283 0.58 -25.50 -1.73
C HIS A 283 1.25 -25.90 -3.05
N ARG A 284 0.81 -27.01 -3.66
CA ARG A 284 1.30 -27.48 -4.95
C ARG A 284 0.24 -27.35 -6.03
N TYR A 285 0.63 -26.77 -7.15
CA TYR A 285 -0.20 -26.65 -8.36
C TYR A 285 0.48 -27.40 -9.51
N HIS A 286 -0.28 -28.25 -10.18
CA HIS A 286 0.12 -28.82 -11.47
C HIS A 286 -0.57 -28.03 -12.58
N VAL A 287 0.20 -27.51 -13.53
CA VAL A 287 -0.31 -26.62 -14.58
C VAL A 287 0.07 -27.18 -15.95
N ASP A 288 -0.95 -27.31 -16.80
CA ASP A 288 -0.83 -27.71 -18.19
C ASP A 288 -1.28 -26.57 -19.10
N VAL A 289 -0.41 -26.10 -19.98
CA VAL A 289 -0.71 -25.04 -20.94
C VAL A 289 -0.46 -25.54 -22.36
N PRO A 290 -1.52 -25.70 -23.20
CA PRO A 290 -1.32 -26.02 -24.60
C PRO A 290 -0.50 -24.94 -25.33
N VAL A 291 0.54 -25.30 -26.04
CA VAL A 291 1.37 -24.33 -26.79
C VAL A 291 0.54 -23.59 -27.85
N ALA A 292 -0.54 -24.19 -28.32
CA ALA A 292 -1.50 -23.52 -29.20
C ALA A 292 -2.18 -22.32 -28.56
N ASP A 293 -2.44 -22.37 -27.22
CA ASP A 293 -3.01 -21.26 -26.47
C ASP A 293 -1.99 -20.13 -26.28
N LEU A 294 -0.72 -20.48 -26.09
CA LEU A 294 0.39 -19.52 -26.05
C LEU A 294 0.56 -18.77 -27.36
N ASN A 295 0.50 -19.50 -28.49
CA ASN A 295 0.55 -18.90 -29.83
C ASN A 295 -0.63 -17.97 -30.11
N ARG A 296 -1.84 -18.36 -29.65
CA ARG A 296 -3.02 -17.51 -29.76
C ARG A 296 -2.87 -16.23 -28.92
N ALA A 297 -2.45 -16.35 -27.67
CA ALA A 297 -2.23 -15.22 -26.77
C ALA A 297 -1.15 -14.27 -27.31
N TRP A 298 -0.08 -14.80 -27.90
CA TRP A 298 0.95 -14.02 -28.58
C TRP A 298 0.38 -13.17 -29.72
N ALA A 299 -0.44 -13.77 -30.57
CA ALA A 299 -1.10 -13.09 -31.69
C ALA A 299 -2.12 -12.04 -31.21
N GLU A 300 -2.87 -12.30 -30.13
CA GLU A 300 -3.83 -11.37 -29.54
C GLU A 300 -3.15 -10.10 -28.99
N LYS A 301 -1.87 -10.17 -28.63
CA LYS A 301 -1.04 -9.00 -28.26
C LYS A 301 -0.51 -8.23 -29.48
N GLY A 302 -0.92 -8.59 -30.69
CA GLY A 302 -0.54 -7.90 -31.93
C GLY A 302 0.81 -8.36 -32.53
N ASN A 303 1.36 -9.47 -32.07
CA ASN A 303 2.61 -10.00 -32.58
C ASN A 303 2.40 -10.91 -33.79
N GLU A 304 3.37 -10.96 -34.69
CA GLU A 304 3.36 -11.85 -35.86
C GLU A 304 4.03 -13.20 -35.53
N GLY A 305 3.56 -14.27 -36.19
CA GLY A 305 4.12 -15.61 -36.06
C GLY A 305 3.70 -16.37 -34.81
N ALA A 306 4.46 -17.41 -34.47
CA ALA A 306 4.27 -18.17 -33.24
C ALA A 306 4.92 -17.45 -32.02
N ALA A 307 4.50 -17.81 -30.80
CA ALA A 307 5.17 -17.39 -29.59
C ALA A 307 6.66 -17.77 -29.62
N PRO A 308 7.55 -17.01 -28.99
CA PRO A 308 8.99 -17.31 -28.98
C PRO A 308 9.26 -18.72 -28.46
N VAL A 309 10.15 -19.44 -29.13
CA VAL A 309 10.54 -20.79 -28.71
C VAL A 309 11.13 -20.75 -27.30
N SER A 310 12.06 -19.84 -27.02
CA SER A 310 12.51 -19.58 -25.68
C SER A 310 11.59 -18.53 -25.04
N SER A 311 11.04 -18.85 -23.89
CA SER A 311 10.12 -18.00 -23.13
C SER A 311 10.43 -18.10 -21.65
N HIS A 312 10.07 -17.05 -20.91
CA HIS A 312 10.23 -17.00 -19.44
C HIS A 312 8.88 -17.28 -18.77
N LEU A 313 8.81 -18.41 -18.08
CA LEU A 313 7.69 -18.78 -17.21
C LEU A 313 7.91 -18.14 -15.85
N ILE A 314 6.91 -17.38 -15.36
CA ILE A 314 6.92 -16.74 -14.07
C ILE A 314 5.71 -17.23 -13.27
N ALA A 315 5.94 -17.64 -12.04
CA ALA A 315 4.89 -17.99 -11.08
C ALA A 315 4.87 -16.94 -9.97
N TRP A 316 3.66 -16.56 -9.55
CA TRP A 316 3.40 -15.55 -8.54
C TRP A 316 2.57 -16.13 -7.40
N ASP A 317 2.97 -15.89 -6.15
CA ASP A 317 2.10 -16.08 -4.99
C ASP A 317 1.21 -14.86 -4.74
N TRP A 318 0.39 -14.88 -3.69
CA TRP A 318 -0.44 -13.75 -3.29
C TRP A 318 0.33 -12.60 -2.63
N GLY A 319 1.57 -12.83 -2.20
CA GLY A 319 2.52 -11.82 -1.79
C GLY A 319 3.22 -11.13 -2.97
N LEU A 320 2.92 -11.56 -4.21
CA LEU A 320 3.62 -11.15 -5.43
C LEU A 320 5.13 -11.38 -5.38
N ASN A 321 5.56 -12.47 -4.76
CA ASN A 321 6.93 -12.95 -4.88
C ASN A 321 7.06 -13.77 -6.18
N PRO A 322 7.94 -13.38 -7.11
CA PRO A 322 8.07 -14.06 -8.39
C PRO A 322 9.06 -15.21 -8.33
N ALA A 323 8.70 -16.35 -8.90
CA ALA A 323 9.67 -17.35 -9.37
C ALA A 323 9.76 -17.27 -10.89
N GLN A 324 10.96 -17.40 -11.43
CA GLN A 324 11.19 -17.35 -12.88
C GLN A 324 11.96 -18.58 -13.35
N ARG A 325 11.55 -19.10 -14.51
CA ARG A 325 12.24 -20.20 -15.18
C ARG A 325 12.16 -20.05 -16.70
N GLU A 326 13.28 -20.20 -17.40
CA GLU A 326 13.29 -20.31 -18.84
C GLU A 326 12.72 -21.66 -19.30
N VAL A 327 11.90 -21.64 -20.33
CA VAL A 327 11.27 -22.82 -20.94
C VAL A 327 11.38 -22.73 -22.45
N THR A 328 11.49 -23.88 -23.14
CA THR A 328 11.49 -23.96 -24.61
C THR A 328 10.20 -24.59 -25.08
N LEU A 329 9.42 -23.88 -25.90
CA LEU A 329 8.08 -24.29 -26.32
C LEU A 329 8.09 -25.36 -27.46
N ASP A 330 9.25 -25.65 -28.00
CA ASP A 330 9.43 -26.72 -29.02
C ASP A 330 9.87 -28.05 -28.40
N GLY A 331 10.07 -28.12 -27.09
CA GLY A 331 10.55 -29.29 -26.36
C GLY A 331 12.05 -29.55 -26.51
N SER A 332 12.79 -28.62 -27.13
CA SER A 332 14.25 -28.67 -27.10
C SER A 332 14.76 -28.45 -25.66
N PRO A 333 15.94 -29.00 -25.31
CA PRO A 333 16.53 -28.66 -24.01
C PRO A 333 16.69 -27.15 -23.91
N VAL A 334 16.26 -26.57 -22.76
CA VAL A 334 16.63 -25.17 -22.43
C VAL A 334 18.15 -25.10 -22.60
N PRO A 335 18.69 -24.15 -23.40
CA PRO A 335 20.12 -23.95 -23.45
C PRO A 335 20.61 -23.83 -22.02
N GLU A 336 21.47 -24.73 -21.56
CA GLU A 336 22.12 -24.56 -20.28
C GLU A 336 22.75 -23.15 -20.33
N PRO A 337 22.42 -22.22 -19.44
CA PRO A 337 23.02 -20.90 -19.50
C PRO A 337 24.50 -21.17 -19.60
N GLU A 338 25.17 -20.64 -20.68
CA GLU A 338 26.61 -20.74 -20.78
C GLU A 338 27.13 -20.49 -19.39
N PRO A 339 27.84 -21.44 -18.76
CA PRO A 339 28.23 -21.28 -17.37
C PRO A 339 28.85 -19.90 -17.32
N ALA A 340 28.19 -19.00 -16.58
CA ALA A 340 28.63 -17.61 -16.46
C ALA A 340 30.13 -17.74 -16.25
N PRO A 341 30.99 -17.15 -17.15
CA PRO A 341 32.42 -17.48 -17.19
C PRO A 341 32.81 -17.54 -15.74
N GLU A 342 33.22 -18.74 -15.27
CA GLU A 342 33.47 -18.99 -13.83
C GLU A 342 34.14 -17.74 -13.35
N PRO A 343 33.61 -16.97 -12.36
CA PRO A 343 34.20 -15.72 -11.99
C PRO A 343 35.66 -16.07 -11.79
N ALA A 344 36.52 -15.53 -12.68
CA ALA A 344 37.92 -15.95 -12.84
C ALA A 344 38.40 -16.14 -11.43
N PRO A 345 38.85 -17.35 -11.00
CA PRO A 345 38.97 -17.73 -9.60
C PRO A 345 39.54 -16.54 -8.89
N ASN A 346 38.68 -15.92 -8.07
CA ASN A 346 38.99 -14.64 -7.43
C ASN A 346 40.38 -14.91 -6.84
N PRO A 347 41.45 -14.31 -7.32
CA PRO A 347 42.78 -14.70 -6.87
C PRO A 347 42.64 -14.70 -5.36
N THR A 348 42.81 -15.87 -4.72
CA THR A 348 42.63 -16.04 -3.29
C THR A 348 43.42 -14.92 -2.68
N LEU A 349 42.69 -13.81 -2.37
CA LEU A 349 43.33 -12.63 -1.82
C LEU A 349 44.05 -13.14 -0.57
N PRO A 350 45.32 -12.90 -0.41
CA PRO A 350 46.06 -13.37 0.75
C PRO A 350 45.24 -12.94 1.98
N VAL A 351 44.92 -13.89 2.85
CA VAL A 351 44.25 -13.59 4.12
C VAL A 351 45.05 -12.51 4.82
N GLY A 352 44.42 -11.41 5.14
CA GLY A 352 45.08 -10.27 5.79
C GLY A 352 44.34 -9.86 7.06
N THR A 353 44.78 -8.81 7.66
CA THR A 353 44.18 -8.23 8.88
C THR A 353 44.00 -6.72 8.69
N TRP A 354 42.92 -6.22 9.28
CA TRP A 354 42.68 -4.79 9.35
C TRP A 354 43.63 -4.15 10.37
N VAL A 355 44.28 -3.08 9.94
CA VAL A 355 45.21 -2.29 10.75
C VAL A 355 44.77 -0.83 10.72
N SER A 356 44.87 -0.11 11.83
CA SER A 356 44.59 1.32 11.90
C SER A 356 45.79 2.08 12.50
N ASP A 357 46.00 3.29 11.97
CA ASP A 357 46.98 4.24 12.49
C ASP A 357 46.38 5.66 12.55
N ALA A 358 47.19 6.67 12.78
CA ALA A 358 46.72 8.06 12.85
C ALA A 358 46.18 8.63 11.52
N GLN A 359 46.39 7.94 10.40
CA GLN A 359 45.97 8.35 9.05
C GLN A 359 44.68 7.63 8.61
N GLY A 360 44.41 6.42 9.14
CA GLY A 360 43.20 5.67 8.80
C GLY A 360 43.35 4.17 8.92
N TRP A 361 42.39 3.46 8.32
CA TRP A 361 42.37 2.01 8.23
C TRP A 361 42.98 1.52 6.92
N TRP A 362 43.75 0.43 6.98
CA TRP A 362 44.29 -0.26 5.82
C TRP A 362 44.31 -1.78 6.06
N TYR A 363 44.45 -2.58 4.98
CA TYR A 363 44.38 -4.03 5.05
C TYR A 363 45.76 -4.61 4.79
N SER A 364 46.36 -5.28 5.77
CA SER A 364 47.72 -5.86 5.67
C SER A 364 47.61 -7.35 5.34
N TYR A 365 48.26 -7.77 4.28
CA TYR A 365 48.43 -9.19 3.97
C TYR A 365 49.49 -9.83 4.86
N ALA A 366 49.49 -11.19 4.91
CA ALA A 366 50.45 -11.95 5.75
C ALA A 366 51.92 -11.74 5.36
N ASP A 367 52.20 -11.35 4.11
CA ASP A 367 53.54 -11.05 3.59
C ASP A 367 53.98 -9.59 3.84
N GLY A 368 53.15 -8.83 4.53
CA GLY A 368 53.39 -7.41 4.82
C GLY A 368 53.05 -6.44 3.68
N SER A 369 52.57 -6.95 2.54
CA SER A 369 52.04 -6.10 1.45
C SER A 369 50.60 -5.63 1.76
N TYR A 370 50.10 -4.65 1.02
CA TYR A 370 48.78 -4.08 1.21
C TYR A 370 48.21 -3.52 -0.10
N PRO A 371 46.85 -3.49 -0.26
CA PRO A 371 46.20 -3.00 -1.46
C PRO A 371 46.36 -1.50 -1.65
N LYS A 372 46.60 -1.04 -2.89
CA LYS A 372 46.76 0.37 -3.25
C LYS A 372 45.96 0.69 -4.51
N GLY A 373 45.12 1.72 -4.46
CA GLY A 373 44.40 2.22 -5.62
C GLY A 373 43.42 1.20 -6.21
N VAL A 374 42.93 0.25 -5.44
CA VAL A 374 42.07 -0.87 -5.88
C VAL A 374 40.80 -0.97 -5.06
N THR A 375 39.82 -1.60 -5.64
CA THR A 375 38.59 -2.02 -4.96
C THR A 375 38.64 -3.53 -4.72
N LEU A 376 38.38 -3.97 -3.49
CA LEU A 376 38.46 -5.37 -3.08
C LEU A 376 37.23 -5.79 -2.31
N ALA A 377 36.79 -7.04 -2.51
CA ALA A 377 35.85 -7.71 -1.65
C ALA A 377 36.59 -8.39 -0.48
N ILE A 378 36.26 -8.03 0.74
CA ILE A 378 36.82 -8.58 1.97
C ILE A 378 35.62 -8.97 2.86
N ASP A 379 35.55 -10.24 3.28
CA ASP A 379 34.49 -10.77 4.15
C ASP A 379 33.05 -10.44 3.67
N GLY A 380 32.82 -10.50 2.34
CA GLY A 380 31.52 -10.26 1.73
C GLY A 380 31.15 -8.79 1.52
N ALA A 381 31.99 -7.83 1.92
CA ALA A 381 31.78 -6.41 1.68
C ALA A 381 32.86 -5.84 0.75
N THR A 382 32.51 -4.86 -0.06
CA THR A 382 33.42 -4.20 -1.01
C THR A 382 34.04 -2.96 -0.36
N TYR A 383 35.36 -2.87 -0.42
CA TYR A 383 36.14 -1.75 0.11
C TYR A 383 36.99 -1.10 -0.97
N ARG A 384 37.19 0.19 -0.90
CA ARG A 384 38.04 0.95 -1.78
C ARG A 384 39.27 1.44 -1.04
N PHE A 385 40.47 1.20 -1.59
CA PHE A 385 41.76 1.69 -1.06
C PHE A 385 42.34 2.78 -1.97
N ASP A 386 42.81 3.85 -1.38
CA ASP A 386 43.50 4.91 -2.14
C ASP A 386 44.91 4.51 -2.61
N SER A 387 45.60 5.39 -3.35
CA SER A 387 46.92 5.12 -3.87
C SER A 387 48.00 4.93 -2.78
N SER A 388 47.70 5.36 -1.56
CA SER A 388 48.58 5.16 -0.40
C SER A 388 48.28 3.88 0.36
N GLY A 389 47.10 3.22 0.05
CA GLY A 389 46.64 1.98 0.66
C GLY A 389 45.67 2.18 1.81
N TYR A 390 45.20 3.39 2.08
CA TYR A 390 44.19 3.63 3.11
C TYR A 390 42.76 3.42 2.58
N MET A 391 41.96 2.82 3.40
CA MET A 391 40.52 2.57 3.14
C MET A 391 39.77 3.90 2.99
N ARG A 392 38.99 4.01 1.91
CA ARG A 392 38.16 5.19 1.63
C ARG A 392 36.79 5.07 2.32
N THR A 393 36.32 6.23 2.79
CA THR A 393 34.95 6.40 3.33
C THR A 393 34.27 7.60 2.65
N GLY A 394 32.96 7.68 2.72
CA GLY A 394 32.19 8.76 2.09
C GLY A 394 32.05 8.59 0.57
N TRP A 395 31.77 9.68 -0.12
CA TRP A 395 31.59 9.69 -1.57
C TRP A 395 32.91 9.54 -2.33
N VAL A 396 32.95 8.58 -3.24
CA VAL A 396 34.11 8.31 -4.11
C VAL A 396 33.63 8.29 -5.56
N LYS A 397 34.32 9.05 -6.45
CA LYS A 397 34.04 9.03 -7.89
C LYS A 397 35.04 8.13 -8.59
N GLU A 398 34.57 7.16 -9.36
CA GLU A 398 35.40 6.21 -10.11
C GLU A 398 34.79 5.91 -11.45
N ALA A 399 35.57 5.89 -12.52
CA ALA A 399 35.11 5.61 -13.90
C ALA A 399 33.82 6.38 -14.32
N GLY A 400 33.68 7.62 -13.83
CA GLY A 400 32.53 8.48 -14.15
C GLY A 400 31.34 8.33 -13.20
N SER A 401 31.28 7.28 -12.40
CA SER A 401 30.18 6.98 -11.45
C SER A 401 30.57 7.38 -10.02
N TRP A 402 29.56 7.74 -9.21
CA TRP A 402 29.71 7.97 -7.79
C TRP A 402 29.35 6.72 -6.99
N PHE A 403 30.12 6.44 -5.96
CA PHE A 403 29.93 5.36 -4.99
C PHE A 403 29.95 5.94 -3.58
N TYR A 404 29.25 5.34 -2.67
CA TYR A 404 29.29 5.74 -1.27
C TYR A 404 29.83 4.61 -0.40
N HIS A 405 30.85 4.91 0.39
CA HIS A 405 31.43 4.01 1.38
C HIS A 405 31.04 4.48 2.78
N THR A 406 30.45 3.59 3.57
CA THR A 406 30.02 3.87 4.94
C THR A 406 31.22 4.28 5.83
N SER A 407 30.95 4.66 7.06
CA SER A 407 32.01 4.91 8.05
C SER A 407 32.88 3.68 8.35
N SER A 408 32.36 2.47 8.12
CA SER A 408 33.14 1.23 8.19
C SER A 408 33.97 0.95 6.95
N GLY A 409 33.88 1.78 5.91
CA GLY A 409 34.54 1.60 4.61
C GLY A 409 33.80 0.70 3.63
N ALA A 410 32.81 -0.04 4.07
CA ALA A 410 32.01 -0.90 3.20
C ALA A 410 31.22 -0.07 2.19
N GLN A 411 31.27 -0.48 0.90
CA GLN A 411 30.48 0.14 -0.15
C GLN A 411 28.98 -0.07 0.11
N ALA A 412 28.23 1.02 0.09
CA ALA A 412 26.78 0.97 0.23
C ALA A 412 26.10 0.57 -1.09
N THR A 413 25.01 -0.17 -0.98
CA THR A 413 24.09 -0.52 -2.08
C THR A 413 22.66 -0.27 -1.63
N GLY A 414 21.72 -0.13 -2.57
CA GLY A 414 20.33 0.21 -2.27
C GLY A 414 20.15 1.65 -1.79
N TRP A 415 19.10 1.89 -1.03
CA TRP A 415 18.83 3.21 -0.46
C TRP A 415 19.79 3.56 0.67
N ALA A 416 20.39 4.74 0.58
CA ALA A 416 21.31 5.24 1.59
C ALA A 416 20.99 6.69 1.97
N SER A 417 20.82 6.94 3.28
CA SER A 417 20.69 8.30 3.81
C SER A 417 22.04 8.85 4.18
N VAL A 418 22.46 9.91 3.51
CA VAL A 418 23.75 10.56 3.73
C VAL A 418 23.53 12.02 4.07
N GLY A 419 23.82 12.40 5.31
CA GLY A 419 23.60 13.77 5.79
C GLY A 419 22.12 14.20 5.74
N GLY A 420 21.17 13.27 5.95
CA GLY A 420 19.73 13.53 5.88
C GLY A 420 19.16 13.59 4.47
N THR A 421 19.95 13.30 3.44
CA THR A 421 19.51 13.22 2.04
C THR A 421 19.57 11.78 1.58
N TRP A 422 18.51 11.32 0.92
CA TRP A 422 18.42 9.97 0.38
C TRP A 422 19.00 9.86 -1.02
N TYR A 423 19.71 8.78 -1.27
CA TYR A 423 20.33 8.40 -2.55
C TYR A 423 20.02 6.93 -2.81
N TYR A 424 20.04 6.53 -4.07
CA TYR A 424 19.99 5.13 -4.44
C TYR A 424 21.30 4.70 -5.10
N LEU A 425 21.94 3.70 -4.52
CA LEU A 425 23.15 3.06 -5.01
C LEU A 425 22.73 1.72 -5.64
N ASP A 426 23.09 1.53 -6.89
CA ASP A 426 22.74 0.31 -7.62
C ASP A 426 23.03 -0.97 -6.81
N ALA A 427 22.07 -1.86 -6.70
CA ALA A 427 22.16 -3.02 -5.81
C ALA A 427 23.30 -3.99 -6.18
N THR A 428 23.69 -4.03 -7.47
CA THR A 428 24.74 -4.92 -7.98
C THR A 428 26.09 -4.23 -8.03
N THR A 429 26.12 -3.00 -8.54
CA THR A 429 27.39 -2.29 -8.80
C THR A 429 27.75 -1.31 -7.69
N GLY A 430 26.78 -0.86 -6.88
CA GLY A 430 26.93 0.22 -5.92
C GLY A 430 27.03 1.62 -6.53
N ALA A 431 26.88 1.77 -7.85
CA ALA A 431 26.93 3.05 -8.53
C ALA A 431 25.69 3.90 -8.21
N MET A 432 25.89 5.20 -7.91
CA MET A 432 24.79 6.12 -7.65
C MET A 432 23.91 6.28 -8.89
N ARG A 433 22.60 6.06 -8.75
CA ARG A 433 21.63 6.26 -9.82
C ARG A 433 21.12 7.69 -9.88
N THR A 434 20.64 8.10 -11.05
CA THR A 434 19.99 9.39 -11.31
C THR A 434 18.82 9.20 -12.27
N GLY A 435 17.88 10.16 -12.29
CA GLY A 435 16.67 10.09 -13.11
C GLY A 435 15.55 9.34 -12.42
N TRP A 436 14.58 8.91 -13.19
CA TRP A 436 13.46 8.12 -12.69
C TRP A 436 13.94 6.73 -12.25
N TYR A 437 13.52 6.36 -11.07
CA TYR A 437 13.82 5.06 -10.51
C TYR A 437 12.56 4.46 -9.90
N TYR A 438 12.25 3.24 -10.31
CA TYR A 438 11.12 2.50 -9.79
C TYR A 438 11.60 1.52 -8.73
N ASP A 439 11.06 1.60 -7.52
CA ASP A 439 11.40 0.73 -6.40
C ASP A 439 10.18 0.51 -5.51
N ARG A 440 9.93 -0.73 -5.10
CA ARG A 440 8.88 -1.11 -4.16
C ARG A 440 7.51 -0.55 -4.52
N GLY A 441 7.09 -0.71 -5.78
CA GLY A 441 5.78 -0.26 -6.24
C GLY A 441 5.65 1.24 -6.49
N SER A 442 6.68 2.04 -6.26
CA SER A 442 6.64 3.50 -6.38
C SER A 442 7.73 4.03 -7.28
N TRP A 443 7.40 5.11 -8.00
CA TRP A 443 8.39 5.88 -8.74
C TRP A 443 9.02 6.95 -7.86
N TYR A 444 10.33 7.08 -7.99
CA TYR A 444 11.17 8.11 -7.37
C TYR A 444 11.88 8.91 -8.45
N TYR A 445 12.25 10.13 -8.14
CA TYR A 445 13.08 10.92 -9.02
C TYR A 445 14.39 11.30 -8.33
N LEU A 446 15.47 10.72 -8.82
CA LEU A 446 16.83 10.99 -8.35
C LEU A 446 17.42 12.12 -9.19
N ARG A 447 17.66 13.27 -8.59
CA ARG A 447 18.06 14.47 -9.33
C ARG A 447 19.28 14.22 -10.20
N PRO A 448 19.25 14.53 -11.52
CA PRO A 448 20.39 14.30 -12.41
C PRO A 448 21.67 15.03 -12.00
N ALA A 449 21.54 16.16 -11.30
CA ALA A 449 22.65 17.00 -10.91
C ALA A 449 23.52 16.38 -9.78
N ASP A 450 22.90 15.67 -8.84
CA ASP A 450 23.56 15.24 -7.61
C ASP A 450 23.12 13.87 -7.09
N GLY A 451 22.16 13.19 -7.75
CA GLY A 451 21.64 11.88 -7.37
C GLY A 451 20.71 11.90 -6.15
N ALA A 452 20.45 13.05 -5.55
CA ALA A 452 19.60 13.13 -4.39
C ALA A 452 18.13 12.87 -4.74
N MET A 453 17.43 12.11 -3.90
CA MET A 453 15.98 11.88 -4.03
C MET A 453 15.22 13.20 -3.94
N ALA A 454 14.41 13.47 -4.96
CA ALA A 454 13.58 14.67 -5.01
C ALA A 454 12.29 14.51 -4.20
N THR A 455 11.79 15.63 -3.69
CA THR A 455 10.48 15.76 -3.05
C THR A 455 9.80 17.03 -3.53
N GLY A 456 8.46 17.09 -3.49
CA GLY A 456 7.70 18.22 -4.01
C GLY A 456 7.63 18.23 -5.54
N TRP A 457 7.38 19.40 -6.12
CA TRP A 457 7.25 19.56 -7.57
C TRP A 457 8.60 19.42 -8.28
N VAL A 458 8.63 18.54 -9.27
CA VAL A 458 9.78 18.30 -10.16
C VAL A 458 9.33 18.46 -11.59
N ARG A 459 10.16 19.11 -12.40
CA ARG A 459 9.96 19.19 -13.83
C ARG A 459 10.93 18.26 -14.54
N ASP A 460 10.38 17.37 -15.36
CA ASP A 460 11.18 16.53 -16.26
C ASP A 460 10.62 16.67 -17.68
N GLY A 461 11.48 17.11 -18.59
CA GLY A 461 11.05 17.51 -19.93
C GLY A 461 10.01 18.63 -19.91
N ALA A 462 8.86 18.38 -20.53
CA ALA A 462 7.75 19.32 -20.61
C ALA A 462 6.73 19.17 -19.46
N ALA A 463 6.79 18.08 -18.70
CA ALA A 463 5.81 17.74 -17.68
C ALA A 463 6.28 18.07 -16.26
N TRP A 464 5.31 18.35 -15.39
CA TRP A 464 5.51 18.48 -13.96
C TRP A 464 5.01 17.23 -13.25
N TYR A 465 5.73 16.84 -12.22
CA TYR A 465 5.45 15.68 -11.38
C TYR A 465 5.53 16.09 -9.91
N TYR A 466 4.78 15.41 -9.06
CA TYR A 466 4.84 15.68 -7.62
C TYR A 466 5.34 14.46 -6.86
N LEU A 467 6.46 14.62 -6.16
CA LEU A 467 7.04 13.61 -5.29
C LEU A 467 6.61 13.91 -3.86
N THR A 468 6.00 12.95 -3.17
CA THR A 468 5.44 13.16 -1.83
C THR A 468 6.52 13.59 -0.83
N PRO A 469 6.29 14.66 -0.07
CA PRO A 469 7.23 15.08 0.97
C PRO A 469 7.51 13.97 1.99
N GLY A 470 8.77 13.79 2.34
CA GLY A 470 9.24 12.78 3.29
C GLY A 470 9.43 11.39 2.69
N ARG A 471 8.57 10.95 1.77
CA ARG A 471 8.68 9.62 1.12
C ARG A 471 9.41 9.67 -0.22
N GLY A 472 9.27 10.75 -0.97
CA GLY A 472 9.84 10.89 -2.33
C GLY A 472 9.11 10.10 -3.41
N THR A 473 7.98 9.48 -3.11
CA THR A 473 7.17 8.69 -4.06
C THR A 473 6.36 9.58 -5.00
N LEU A 474 6.22 9.18 -6.26
CA LEU A 474 5.38 9.88 -7.25
C LEU A 474 3.91 9.85 -6.81
N ALA A 475 3.30 11.02 -6.74
CA ALA A 475 1.87 11.15 -6.47
C ALA A 475 1.06 11.06 -7.77
N THR A 476 -0.04 10.32 -7.75
CA THR A 476 -1.00 10.21 -8.85
C THR A 476 -2.41 10.57 -8.38
N GLY A 477 -3.25 11.08 -9.28
CA GLY A 477 -4.60 11.55 -8.95
C GLY A 477 -4.61 12.91 -8.26
N TRP A 478 -5.58 13.13 -7.36
CA TRP A 478 -5.74 14.39 -6.66
C TRP A 478 -4.75 14.56 -5.52
N LEU A 479 -4.11 15.73 -5.43
CA LEU A 479 -3.18 16.06 -4.36
C LEU A 479 -3.36 17.53 -3.91
N PHE A 480 -3.08 17.79 -2.66
CA PHE A 480 -3.09 19.12 -2.08
C PHE A 480 -1.66 19.56 -1.75
N ALA A 481 -1.20 20.66 -2.36
CA ALA A 481 0.13 21.19 -2.17
C ALA A 481 0.14 22.73 -2.21
N GLY A 482 0.90 23.35 -1.33
CA GLY A 482 1.05 24.82 -1.34
C GLY A 482 -0.27 25.60 -1.22
N GLY A 483 -1.30 25.03 -0.57
CA GLY A 483 -2.59 25.68 -0.38
C GLY A 483 -3.56 25.54 -1.57
N SER A 484 -3.24 24.71 -2.58
CA SER A 484 -4.10 24.46 -3.76
C SER A 484 -4.21 22.98 -4.05
N TRP A 485 -5.35 22.58 -4.64
CA TRP A 485 -5.53 21.25 -5.20
C TRP A 485 -4.96 21.16 -6.60
N TYR A 486 -4.38 20.03 -6.91
CA TYR A 486 -3.84 19.66 -8.21
C TYR A 486 -4.31 18.25 -8.56
N HIS A 487 -4.25 17.93 -9.84
CA HIS A 487 -4.45 16.58 -10.32
C HIS A 487 -3.26 16.15 -11.18
N THR A 488 -2.77 14.95 -10.94
CA THR A 488 -1.77 14.30 -11.79
C THR A 488 -2.41 13.09 -12.46
N ASP A 489 -1.99 12.80 -13.67
CA ASP A 489 -2.50 11.67 -14.44
C ASP A 489 -2.26 10.35 -13.69
N PRO A 490 -3.28 9.50 -13.52
CA PRO A 490 -3.16 8.27 -12.73
C PRO A 490 -2.15 7.25 -13.26
N VAL A 491 -1.82 7.32 -14.55
CA VAL A 491 -0.92 6.37 -15.22
C VAL A 491 0.50 6.92 -15.30
N SER A 492 0.64 8.15 -15.80
CA SER A 492 1.95 8.77 -16.03
C SER A 492 2.47 9.59 -14.86
N GLY A 493 1.61 9.96 -13.91
CA GLY A 493 1.94 10.89 -12.82
C GLY A 493 2.15 12.35 -13.27
N ALA A 494 2.00 12.65 -14.56
CA ALA A 494 2.18 14.01 -15.08
C ALA A 494 1.05 14.94 -14.63
N MET A 495 1.38 16.18 -14.25
CA MET A 495 0.40 17.19 -13.83
C MET A 495 -0.62 17.46 -14.93
N THR A 496 -1.89 17.30 -14.62
CA THR A 496 -3.01 17.58 -15.52
C THR A 496 -3.31 19.09 -15.53
N THR A 497 -3.66 19.62 -16.71
CA THR A 497 -4.09 21.00 -16.87
C THR A 497 -5.30 21.09 -17.81
N GLY A 498 -6.07 22.17 -17.73
CA GLY A 498 -7.28 22.34 -18.51
C GLY A 498 -8.51 21.65 -17.89
N TRP A 499 -9.46 21.28 -18.72
CA TRP A 499 -10.68 20.63 -18.31
C TRP A 499 -10.44 19.16 -17.95
N LEU A 500 -10.96 18.75 -16.80
CA LEU A 500 -10.87 17.38 -16.29
C LEU A 500 -12.28 16.90 -15.91
N VAL A 501 -12.62 15.69 -16.33
CA VAL A 501 -13.78 14.96 -15.80
C VAL A 501 -13.25 13.88 -14.85
N ASP A 502 -13.65 13.95 -13.59
CA ASP A 502 -13.37 12.92 -12.63
C ASP A 502 -14.66 12.54 -11.87
N ARG A 503 -14.96 11.24 -11.80
CA ARG A 503 -16.15 10.68 -11.12
C ARG A 503 -17.46 11.38 -11.50
N GLY A 504 -17.59 11.72 -12.80
CA GLY A 504 -18.80 12.38 -13.34
C GLY A 504 -18.90 13.88 -13.06
N SER A 505 -17.92 14.50 -12.43
CA SER A 505 -17.86 15.93 -12.17
C SER A 505 -16.80 16.60 -13.04
N TRP A 506 -17.10 17.84 -13.50
CA TRP A 506 -16.16 18.64 -14.25
C TRP A 506 -15.35 19.55 -13.34
N TYR A 507 -14.06 19.63 -13.60
CA TYR A 507 -13.07 20.49 -12.95
C TYR A 507 -12.27 21.26 -13.98
N TYR A 508 -11.64 22.34 -13.56
CA TYR A 508 -10.70 23.07 -14.41
C TYR A 508 -9.39 23.31 -13.67
N LEU A 509 -8.30 22.81 -14.23
CA LEU A 509 -6.94 22.98 -13.75
C LEU A 509 -6.29 24.11 -14.56
N HIS A 510 -5.85 25.18 -13.90
CA HIS A 510 -5.28 26.35 -14.59
C HIS A 510 -4.05 25.95 -15.44
N PRO A 511 -4.04 26.24 -16.76
CA PRO A 511 -2.96 25.79 -17.66
C PRO A 511 -1.56 26.22 -17.24
N ALA A 512 -1.44 27.40 -16.63
CA ALA A 512 -0.14 27.93 -16.21
C ALA A 512 0.39 27.35 -14.89
N SER A 513 -0.49 26.99 -13.97
CA SER A 513 -0.12 26.57 -12.62
C SER A 513 -0.50 25.14 -12.28
N GLY A 514 -1.44 24.54 -12.99
CA GLY A 514 -2.04 23.24 -12.63
C GLY A 514 -3.04 23.33 -11.46
N ALA A 515 -3.16 24.46 -10.79
CA ALA A 515 -4.03 24.60 -9.62
C ALA A 515 -5.51 24.49 -10.01
N MET A 516 -6.30 23.77 -9.22
CA MET A 516 -7.74 23.61 -9.40
C MET A 516 -8.46 24.96 -9.25
N ALA A 517 -9.32 25.30 -10.20
CA ALA A 517 -10.16 26.48 -10.14
C ALA A 517 -11.22 26.36 -9.04
N SER A 518 -11.46 27.46 -8.32
CA SER A 518 -12.54 27.61 -7.34
C SER A 518 -13.14 29.00 -7.45
N GLY A 519 -14.46 29.14 -7.26
CA GLY A 519 -15.18 30.37 -7.50
C GLY A 519 -15.27 30.72 -8.99
N TRP A 520 -15.30 32.00 -9.32
CA TRP A 520 -15.38 32.48 -10.72
C TRP A 520 -14.03 32.31 -11.42
N ALA A 521 -14.05 31.64 -12.57
CA ALA A 521 -12.89 31.54 -13.46
C ALA A 521 -13.26 31.83 -14.91
N LYS A 522 -12.39 32.56 -15.60
CA LYS A 522 -12.53 32.82 -17.04
C LYS A 522 -11.74 31.78 -17.82
N VAL A 523 -12.41 31.04 -18.70
CA VAL A 523 -11.80 30.02 -19.55
C VAL A 523 -12.11 30.36 -21.01
N GLY A 524 -11.08 30.73 -21.74
CA GLY A 524 -11.29 31.36 -23.05
C GLY A 524 -12.02 32.69 -22.91
N ASP A 525 -13.13 32.86 -23.63
CA ASP A 525 -13.96 34.05 -23.54
C ASP A 525 -15.12 33.95 -22.55
N ASP A 526 -15.38 32.75 -22.00
CA ASP A 526 -16.53 32.48 -21.15
C ASP A 526 -16.16 32.47 -19.67
N TRP A 527 -17.14 32.82 -18.82
CA TRP A 527 -17.06 32.72 -17.39
C TRP A 527 -17.75 31.45 -16.90
N PHE A 528 -17.10 30.78 -15.96
CA PHE A 528 -17.57 29.58 -15.27
C PHE A 528 -17.50 29.80 -13.76
N TYR A 529 -18.36 29.11 -13.02
CA TYR A 529 -18.28 29.10 -11.58
C TYR A 529 -18.02 27.69 -11.07
N PHE A 530 -17.00 27.57 -10.26
CA PHE A 530 -16.62 26.32 -9.63
C PHE A 530 -16.94 26.39 -8.14
N ASN A 531 -17.52 25.32 -7.59
CA ASN A 531 -17.83 25.24 -6.16
C ASN A 531 -16.58 25.57 -5.34
N PRO A 532 -16.60 26.57 -4.44
CA PRO A 532 -15.40 27.01 -3.72
C PRO A 532 -14.74 25.96 -2.83
N VAL A 533 -15.51 24.95 -2.40
CA VAL A 533 -15.04 23.89 -1.51
C VAL A 533 -14.60 22.66 -2.31
N ARG A 534 -15.36 22.29 -3.35
CA ARG A 534 -15.15 21.04 -4.11
C ARG A 534 -14.41 21.24 -5.42
N GLY A 535 -14.37 22.45 -5.97
CA GLY A 535 -13.81 22.73 -7.28
C GLY A 535 -14.65 22.22 -8.45
N THR A 536 -15.83 21.66 -8.21
CA THR A 536 -16.70 21.13 -9.26
C THR A 536 -17.41 22.25 -10.02
N LEU A 537 -17.56 22.10 -11.33
CA LEU A 537 -18.33 23.03 -12.17
C LEU A 537 -19.79 23.11 -11.71
N VAL A 538 -20.31 24.31 -11.60
CA VAL A 538 -21.71 24.56 -11.24
C VAL A 538 -22.52 24.88 -12.50
N THR A 539 -23.67 24.23 -12.63
CA THR A 539 -24.65 24.46 -13.70
C THR A 539 -25.99 24.86 -13.10
N GLY A 540 -26.85 25.53 -13.91
CA GLY A 540 -28.16 25.99 -13.45
C GLY A 540 -28.08 27.25 -12.59
N TRP A 541 -29.11 27.44 -11.72
CA TRP A 541 -29.22 28.59 -10.84
C TRP A 541 -28.41 28.43 -9.55
N MET A 542 -27.67 29.48 -9.19
CA MET A 542 -26.95 29.55 -7.91
C MET A 542 -27.06 30.96 -7.32
N GLN A 543 -26.97 31.07 -5.99
CA GLN A 543 -26.98 32.35 -5.30
C GLN A 543 -25.62 32.61 -4.64
N ILE A 544 -25.02 33.77 -4.93
CA ILE A 544 -23.75 34.20 -4.35
C ILE A 544 -23.97 35.60 -3.78
N ASN A 545 -23.75 35.77 -2.48
CA ASN A 545 -23.89 37.04 -1.78
C ASN A 545 -25.23 37.78 -2.08
N GLY A 546 -26.34 37.02 -2.16
CA GLY A 546 -27.67 37.55 -2.38
C GLY A 546 -28.05 37.74 -3.85
N THR A 547 -27.12 37.64 -4.78
CA THR A 547 -27.37 37.75 -6.23
C THR A 547 -27.53 36.37 -6.85
N TRP A 548 -28.55 36.19 -7.67
CA TRP A 548 -28.76 34.95 -8.43
C TRP A 548 -28.01 34.98 -9.74
N TYR A 549 -27.34 33.88 -10.05
CA TYR A 549 -26.61 33.67 -11.29
C TYR A 549 -27.14 32.42 -11.99
N TYR A 550 -27.18 32.43 -13.29
CA TYR A 550 -27.55 31.26 -14.10
C TYR A 550 -26.38 30.86 -15.00
N CYS A 551 -25.95 29.63 -14.87
CA CYS A 551 -24.99 28.95 -15.75
C CYS A 551 -25.75 27.93 -16.63
N SER A 552 -25.35 27.82 -17.90
CA SER A 552 -25.90 26.83 -18.83
C SER A 552 -25.60 25.41 -18.38
N ASP A 553 -26.17 24.42 -19.05
CA ASP A 553 -25.85 22.99 -18.81
C ASP A 553 -24.38 22.67 -19.09
N SER A 554 -23.70 23.47 -19.92
CA SER A 554 -22.25 23.41 -20.13
C SER A 554 -21.44 24.26 -19.13
N GLY A 555 -22.10 24.88 -18.14
CA GLY A 555 -21.48 25.65 -17.05
C GLY A 555 -21.16 27.11 -17.37
N GLN A 556 -21.37 27.59 -18.61
CA GLN A 556 -21.08 28.98 -19.00
C GLN A 556 -22.08 29.92 -18.33
N TRP A 557 -21.57 30.98 -17.71
CA TRP A 557 -22.41 32.05 -17.17
C TRP A 557 -23.22 32.75 -18.26
N GLN A 558 -24.53 32.90 -18.04
CA GLN A 558 -25.45 33.47 -18.99
C GLN A 558 -26.02 34.82 -18.52
N ARG A 559 -26.43 34.88 -17.23
CA ARG A 559 -27.09 36.08 -16.67
C ARG A 559 -27.06 36.07 -15.15
N SER A 560 -27.29 37.27 -14.57
CA SER A 560 -27.51 37.44 -13.14
C SER A 560 -28.83 38.22 -12.93
N VAL A 561 -29.47 37.99 -11.75
CA VAL A 561 -30.67 38.69 -11.29
C VAL A 561 -30.43 39.08 -9.84
N SER A 562 -30.52 40.38 -9.53
CA SER A 562 -30.37 40.92 -8.17
C SER A 562 -31.67 40.87 -7.40
#